data_7a19e6528454045f273cb5c5a002a058
#
_entry.id   7a19e6528454045f273cb5c5a002a058
#
_cell.length_a   1.000
_cell.length_b   1.000
_cell.length_c   1.000
_cell.angle_alpha   90.00
_cell.angle_beta   90.00
_cell.angle_gamma   90.00
#
_symmetry.space_group_name_H-M   'P 1'
#
loop_
_entity.id
_entity.type
_entity.pdbx_description
1 polymer ?
#
loop_
_entity_poly.entity_id
_entity_poly.type
_entity_poly.pdbx_seq_one_letter_code
_entity_poly.pdbx_strand_id
1 'polypeptide(L)'
;MKTAIILISEAGLSIAQSLLNELPDSEIFTLRHEEGCTHIESAGKFTAENFNRYDAFVFIGAMGICVRTIAPCVKNKYTDPAVVCVDSTGKFAISVLSGHIGGANELTHQVANILGAEPVVTTQSDCTGLWGLDTLPQRFGWFPVINAEPSTLLLAELAKTPEEKKRVCMNEHISLFVSGKPTALLLTVRNEGTDWMEAHLPPHVEVFYRVQDIKPSRFKLILCVSPQVPNFPEMPMICYVPCVVHLGIGLARLAGPVRKVEKEIMNTLKEYGIMPQSIASISTIKAKSDEPVVKALQKKFPVYFYTAE
;
A
#
# COMPACT_ATOMS: atom_id res chain seq x y z
N MET A 1 5.46 9.87 9.66
CA MET A 1 6.58 9.05 9.13
C MET A 1 7.82 9.41 9.93
N LYS A 2 8.31 8.48 10.72
CA LYS A 2 9.52 8.71 11.53
C LYS A 2 10.75 8.76 10.62
N THR A 3 11.39 9.95 10.51
CA THR A 3 12.42 10.23 9.50
C THR A 3 13.78 10.51 10.14
N ALA A 4 14.82 9.81 9.68
CA ALA A 4 16.21 10.11 10.02
C ALA A 4 16.84 10.96 8.92
N ILE A 5 17.26 12.18 9.24
CA ILE A 5 18.01 13.08 8.34
C ILE A 5 19.48 12.87 8.62
N ILE A 6 20.21 12.30 7.65
CA ILE A 6 21.64 11.99 7.77
C ILE A 6 22.45 13.09 7.06
N LEU A 7 23.09 13.93 7.84
CA LEU A 7 23.95 15.01 7.34
C LEU A 7 25.39 14.52 7.19
N ILE A 8 25.89 14.48 5.96
CA ILE A 8 27.24 13.97 5.65
C ILE A 8 28.31 15.05 5.82
N SER A 9 27.97 16.32 5.52
CA SER A 9 28.90 17.44 5.65
C SER A 9 28.19 18.70 6.13
N GLU A 10 28.92 19.62 6.76
CA GLU A 10 28.39 20.92 7.24
C GLU A 10 27.69 21.75 6.16
N ALA A 11 28.10 21.59 4.90
CA ALA A 11 27.52 22.34 3.79
C ALA A 11 25.99 22.16 3.64
N GLY A 12 25.44 21.05 4.17
CA GLY A 12 24.00 20.76 4.15
C GLY A 12 23.25 21.10 5.44
N LEU A 13 23.89 21.77 6.42
CA LEU A 13 23.27 22.01 7.74
C LEU A 13 21.98 22.85 7.64
N SER A 14 21.99 23.90 6.84
CA SER A 14 20.78 24.73 6.62
C SER A 14 19.65 23.97 5.97
N ILE A 15 19.97 23.04 5.06
CA ILE A 15 19.01 22.14 4.41
C ILE A 15 18.40 21.20 5.45
N ALA A 16 19.24 20.58 6.30
CA ALA A 16 18.79 19.69 7.37
C ALA A 16 17.84 20.41 8.35
N GLN A 17 18.17 21.64 8.73
CA GLN A 17 17.35 22.47 9.62
C GLN A 17 16.01 22.85 8.98
N SER A 18 15.98 23.20 7.70
CA SER A 18 14.75 23.48 6.97
C SER A 18 13.84 22.23 6.93
N LEU A 19 14.40 21.06 6.68
CA LEU A 19 13.65 19.80 6.70
C LEU A 19 13.14 19.44 8.10
N LEU A 20 13.95 19.64 9.15
CA LEU A 20 13.53 19.37 10.53
C LEU A 20 12.31 20.20 10.96
N ASN A 21 12.23 21.45 10.51
CA ASN A 21 11.13 22.35 10.84
C ASN A 21 9.82 21.98 10.19
N GLU A 22 9.85 21.35 9.01
CA GLU A 22 8.66 21.09 8.19
C GLU A 22 8.26 19.60 8.13
N LEU A 23 9.20 18.69 8.46
CA LEU A 23 8.89 17.25 8.50
C LEU A 23 8.60 16.83 9.94
N PRO A 24 7.36 16.47 10.27
CA PRO A 24 7.02 15.97 11.60
C PRO A 24 7.75 14.65 11.88
N ASP A 25 8.08 14.40 13.15
CA ASP A 25 8.78 13.21 13.63
C ASP A 25 10.14 12.95 12.96
N SER A 26 10.89 14.02 12.65
CA SER A 26 12.23 13.94 12.08
C SER A 26 13.32 14.25 13.12
N GLU A 27 14.50 13.66 12.92
CA GLU A 27 15.69 13.85 13.75
C GLU A 27 16.92 13.99 12.85
N ILE A 28 17.85 14.92 13.20
CA ILE A 28 19.12 15.11 12.45
C ILE A 28 20.25 14.34 13.10
N PHE A 29 20.97 13.58 12.29
CA PHE A 29 22.17 12.82 12.65
C PHE A 29 23.37 13.32 11.84
N THR A 30 24.47 13.61 12.51
CA THR A 30 25.67 14.18 11.88
C THR A 30 26.95 13.53 12.39
N LEU A 31 27.99 13.51 11.55
CA LEU A 31 29.34 13.02 11.89
C LEU A 31 30.17 14.03 12.71
N ARG A 32 29.64 15.22 12.95
CA ARG A 32 30.27 16.28 13.73
C ARG A 32 29.36 16.74 14.87
N HIS A 33 29.92 17.41 15.85
CA HIS A 33 29.12 17.99 16.93
C HIS A 33 28.55 19.33 16.47
N GLU A 34 27.23 19.32 16.19
CA GLU A 34 26.43 20.47 15.79
C GLU A 34 25.27 20.68 16.75
N GLU A 35 24.97 21.94 17.05
CA GLU A 35 23.87 22.28 17.95
C GLU A 35 22.52 21.84 17.35
N GLY A 36 21.70 21.19 18.17
CA GLY A 36 20.39 20.65 17.73
C GLY A 36 20.46 19.36 16.91
N CYS A 37 21.66 18.75 16.77
CA CYS A 37 21.85 17.50 16.02
C CYS A 37 22.37 16.39 16.93
N THR A 38 22.02 15.15 16.62
CA THR A 38 22.56 13.97 17.28
C THR A 38 23.88 13.54 16.61
N HIS A 39 24.96 13.51 17.37
CA HIS A 39 26.25 13.04 16.87
C HIS A 39 26.26 11.52 16.66
N ILE A 40 26.78 11.08 15.52
CA ILE A 40 27.01 9.67 15.18
C ILE A 40 28.44 9.44 14.71
N GLU A 41 29.05 8.32 15.10
CA GLU A 41 30.45 8.00 14.71
C GLU A 41 30.57 7.65 13.22
N SER A 42 29.53 7.00 12.65
CA SER A 42 29.52 6.53 11.26
C SER A 42 28.10 6.47 10.73
N ALA A 43 27.87 7.09 9.58
CA ALA A 43 26.58 7.00 8.88
C ALA A 43 26.21 5.53 8.54
N GLY A 44 27.21 4.73 8.11
CA GLY A 44 26.98 3.31 7.78
C GLY A 44 26.58 2.47 8.98
N LYS A 45 27.28 2.63 10.13
CA LYS A 45 26.96 1.90 11.37
C LYS A 45 25.57 2.31 11.88
N PHE A 46 25.31 3.62 11.97
CA PHE A 46 24.02 4.14 12.41
C PHE A 46 22.86 3.63 11.52
N THR A 47 23.03 3.72 10.20
CA THR A 47 22.01 3.25 9.25
C THR A 47 21.76 1.75 9.40
N ALA A 48 22.80 0.93 9.52
CA ALA A 48 22.64 -0.52 9.69
C ALA A 48 21.90 -0.90 10.98
N GLU A 49 22.17 -0.21 12.08
CA GLU A 49 21.52 -0.47 13.37
C GLU A 49 20.07 0.02 13.42
N ASN A 50 19.72 1.00 12.59
CA ASN A 50 18.44 1.71 12.64
C ASN A 50 17.57 1.56 11.38
N PHE A 51 18.01 0.81 10.37
CA PHE A 51 17.33 0.70 9.08
C PHE A 51 15.86 0.28 9.17
N ASN A 52 15.52 -0.57 10.15
CA ASN A 52 14.15 -1.03 10.39
C ASN A 52 13.44 -0.27 11.54
N ARG A 53 14.04 0.80 12.08
CA ARG A 53 13.47 1.60 13.19
C ARG A 53 12.90 2.93 12.73
N TYR A 54 13.31 3.38 11.55
CA TYR A 54 12.82 4.58 10.88
C TYR A 54 11.99 4.15 9.67
N ASP A 55 10.95 4.92 9.39
CA ASP A 55 10.14 4.74 8.18
C ASP A 55 10.86 5.32 6.96
N ALA A 56 11.70 6.34 7.18
CA ALA A 56 12.42 7.02 6.12
C ALA A 56 13.82 7.49 6.53
N PHE A 57 14.70 7.59 5.53
CA PHE A 57 16.02 8.21 5.61
C PHE A 57 16.15 9.30 4.55
N VAL A 58 16.55 10.49 4.95
CA VAL A 58 16.93 11.57 4.04
C VAL A 58 18.42 11.83 4.18
N PHE A 59 19.20 11.46 3.17
CA PHE A 59 20.65 11.71 3.12
C PHE A 59 20.91 13.07 2.48
N ILE A 60 21.68 13.94 3.16
CA ILE A 60 22.14 15.22 2.61
C ILE A 60 23.60 15.09 2.27
N GLY A 61 23.91 14.97 0.97
CA GLY A 61 25.26 14.76 0.47
C GLY A 61 25.29 14.08 -0.90
N ALA A 62 26.44 13.54 -1.28
CA ALA A 62 26.59 12.89 -2.58
C ALA A 62 25.85 11.55 -2.65
N MET A 63 25.11 11.31 -3.75
CA MET A 63 24.36 10.07 -4.02
C MET A 63 25.21 8.80 -3.83
N GLY A 64 26.48 8.81 -4.27
CA GLY A 64 27.37 7.66 -4.12
C GLY A 64 27.65 7.30 -2.65
N ILE A 65 27.63 8.26 -1.72
CA ILE A 65 27.76 8.01 -0.28
C ILE A 65 26.46 7.38 0.24
N CYS A 66 25.31 7.94 -0.11
CA CYS A 66 24.01 7.39 0.23
C CYS A 66 23.91 5.91 -0.18
N VAL A 67 24.17 5.61 -1.45
CA VAL A 67 24.11 4.23 -1.99
C VAL A 67 25.04 3.28 -1.24
N ARG A 68 26.31 3.64 -1.01
CA ARG A 68 27.25 2.79 -0.27
C ARG A 68 26.82 2.59 1.19
N THR A 69 26.18 3.58 1.79
CA THR A 69 25.71 3.52 3.18
C THR A 69 24.55 2.54 3.32
N ILE A 70 23.58 2.56 2.40
CA ILE A 70 22.39 1.71 2.50
C ILE A 70 22.59 0.31 1.90
N ALA A 71 23.51 0.11 0.95
CA ALA A 71 23.69 -1.14 0.21
C ALA A 71 23.76 -2.41 1.10
N PRO A 72 24.49 -2.41 2.25
CA PRO A 72 24.53 -3.58 3.13
C PRO A 72 23.21 -3.85 3.86
N CYS A 73 22.28 -2.89 3.91
CA CYS A 73 21.03 -2.95 4.68
C CYS A 73 19.84 -3.35 3.83
N VAL A 74 19.93 -3.15 2.50
CA VAL A 74 18.83 -3.38 1.55
C VAL A 74 18.46 -4.86 1.48
N LYS A 75 17.16 -5.17 1.62
CA LYS A 75 16.61 -6.53 1.59
C LYS A 75 15.53 -6.70 0.55
N ASN A 76 14.44 -5.95 0.66
CA ASN A 76 13.36 -6.00 -0.30
C ASN A 76 12.47 -4.75 -0.26
N LYS A 77 11.82 -4.45 -1.38
CA LYS A 77 11.00 -3.24 -1.59
C LYS A 77 9.75 -3.12 -0.71
N TYR A 78 9.37 -4.16 0.03
CA TYR A 78 8.16 -4.18 0.85
C TYR A 78 8.43 -3.86 2.32
N THR A 79 9.67 -4.01 2.76
CA THR A 79 10.08 -3.83 4.16
C THR A 79 11.16 -2.79 4.35
N ASP A 80 11.90 -2.46 3.30
CA ASP A 80 12.94 -1.46 3.36
C ASP A 80 12.33 -0.06 3.46
N PRO A 81 12.87 0.83 4.30
CA PRO A 81 12.36 2.19 4.48
C PRO A 81 12.50 3.02 3.21
N ALA A 82 11.74 4.11 3.16
CA ALA A 82 11.95 5.14 2.15
C ALA A 82 13.36 5.72 2.24
N VAL A 83 14.05 5.89 1.11
CA VAL A 83 15.33 6.60 1.08
C VAL A 83 15.31 7.68 0.03
N VAL A 84 15.59 8.91 0.46
CA VAL A 84 15.73 10.10 -0.37
C VAL A 84 17.15 10.65 -0.22
N CYS A 85 17.76 11.08 -1.29
CA CYS A 85 19.05 11.76 -1.28
C CYS A 85 18.89 13.19 -1.78
N VAL A 86 19.35 14.15 -0.99
CA VAL A 86 19.41 15.57 -1.35
C VAL A 86 20.88 15.95 -1.53
N ASP A 87 21.23 16.60 -2.62
CA ASP A 87 22.60 17.10 -2.80
C ASP A 87 22.92 18.22 -1.80
N SER A 88 24.20 18.45 -1.53
CA SER A 88 24.64 19.42 -0.52
C SER A 88 24.30 20.89 -0.83
N THR A 89 23.82 21.19 -2.03
CA THR A 89 23.32 22.51 -2.42
C THR A 89 21.81 22.66 -2.35
N GLY A 90 21.09 21.55 -2.10
CA GLY A 90 19.63 21.53 -2.05
C GLY A 90 18.95 21.70 -3.41
N LYS A 91 19.67 21.46 -4.51
CA LYS A 91 19.13 21.61 -5.85
C LYS A 91 18.26 20.45 -6.30
N PHE A 92 18.61 19.23 -5.90
CA PHE A 92 17.91 18.01 -6.29
C PHE A 92 17.48 17.19 -5.06
N ALA A 93 16.25 16.71 -5.06
CA ALA A 93 15.78 15.68 -4.16
C ALA A 93 15.51 14.41 -4.97
N ILE A 94 16.16 13.29 -4.63
CA ILE A 94 16.19 12.10 -5.49
C ILE A 94 15.63 10.91 -4.72
N SER A 95 14.61 10.24 -5.27
CA SER A 95 14.06 8.99 -4.76
C SER A 95 15.05 7.85 -5.03
N VAL A 96 15.60 7.23 -3.97
CA VAL A 96 16.68 6.23 -4.06
C VAL A 96 16.18 4.82 -3.87
N LEU A 97 15.31 4.59 -2.86
CA LEU A 97 14.85 3.27 -2.47
C LEU A 97 13.41 3.32 -1.97
N SER A 98 12.64 2.23 -2.23
CA SER A 98 11.25 2.05 -1.76
C SER A 98 10.30 3.16 -2.22
N GLY A 99 10.37 3.50 -3.51
CA GLY A 99 9.64 4.62 -4.12
C GLY A 99 8.14 4.60 -3.86
N HIS A 100 7.47 3.47 -4.14
CA HIS A 100 6.02 3.32 -3.98
C HIS A 100 5.62 2.95 -2.55
N ILE A 101 5.75 1.67 -2.19
CA ILE A 101 5.24 1.12 -0.91
C ILE A 101 5.91 1.76 0.29
N GLY A 102 7.21 2.04 0.23
CA GLY A 102 7.95 2.74 1.28
C GLY A 102 7.68 4.24 1.31
N GLY A 103 7.10 4.82 0.24
CA GLY A 103 6.74 6.23 0.18
C GLY A 103 7.87 7.18 -0.21
N ALA A 104 9.01 6.69 -0.74
CA ALA A 104 10.14 7.56 -1.09
C ALA A 104 9.81 8.56 -2.21
N ASN A 105 8.92 8.22 -3.16
CA ASN A 105 8.52 9.14 -4.21
C ASN A 105 7.73 10.34 -3.64
N GLU A 106 6.77 10.08 -2.76
CA GLU A 106 5.99 11.11 -2.09
C GLU A 106 6.87 11.98 -1.19
N LEU A 107 7.75 11.34 -0.40
CA LEU A 107 8.71 12.06 0.43
C LEU A 107 9.66 12.92 -0.41
N THR A 108 10.07 12.45 -1.61
CA THR A 108 10.91 13.22 -2.53
C THR A 108 10.21 14.51 -2.98
N HIS A 109 8.93 14.44 -3.34
CA HIS A 109 8.15 15.62 -3.68
C HIS A 109 7.99 16.57 -2.49
N GLN A 110 7.72 16.02 -1.29
CA GLN A 110 7.60 16.81 -0.07
C GLN A 110 8.91 17.54 0.27
N VAL A 111 10.04 16.83 0.25
CA VAL A 111 11.37 17.39 0.48
C VAL A 111 11.71 18.45 -0.57
N ALA A 112 11.42 18.17 -1.84
CA ALA A 112 11.65 19.12 -2.93
C ALA A 112 10.83 20.40 -2.75
N ASN A 113 9.57 20.30 -2.36
CA ASN A 113 8.72 21.46 -2.09
C ASN A 113 9.25 22.32 -0.92
N ILE A 114 9.70 21.69 0.17
CA ILE A 114 10.27 22.40 1.32
C ILE A 114 11.54 23.19 0.93
N LEU A 115 12.38 22.58 0.10
CA LEU A 115 13.68 23.14 -0.25
C LEU A 115 13.68 24.01 -1.52
N GLY A 116 12.59 24.01 -2.28
CA GLY A 116 12.57 24.58 -3.64
C GLY A 116 13.46 23.79 -4.60
N ALA A 117 13.69 22.51 -4.33
CA ALA A 117 14.53 21.60 -5.11
C ALA A 117 13.77 20.99 -6.30
N GLU A 118 14.51 20.43 -7.27
CA GLU A 118 13.96 19.63 -8.35
C GLU A 118 13.76 18.18 -7.87
N PRO A 119 12.52 17.62 -7.88
CA PRO A 119 12.29 16.23 -7.53
C PRO A 119 12.71 15.31 -8.66
N VAL A 120 13.50 14.28 -8.35
CA VAL A 120 13.94 13.26 -9.30
C VAL A 120 13.33 11.92 -8.91
N VAL A 121 12.25 11.54 -9.60
CA VAL A 121 11.55 10.27 -9.45
C VAL A 121 11.65 9.52 -10.79
N THR A 122 12.10 8.26 -10.75
CA THR A 122 12.38 7.46 -11.96
C THR A 122 11.46 6.27 -12.13
N THR A 123 10.50 6.06 -11.24
CA THR A 123 9.54 4.97 -11.32
C THR A 123 8.65 5.13 -12.55
N GLN A 124 8.49 4.08 -13.33
CA GLN A 124 7.81 4.14 -14.62
C GLN A 124 6.36 4.62 -14.50
N SER A 125 5.62 4.16 -13.49
CA SER A 125 4.25 4.61 -13.24
C SER A 125 4.16 6.11 -13.00
N ASP A 126 5.06 6.67 -12.18
CA ASP A 126 5.09 8.10 -11.89
C ASP A 126 5.50 8.91 -13.13
N CYS A 127 6.50 8.44 -13.90
CA CYS A 127 6.94 9.11 -15.12
C CYS A 127 5.89 9.07 -16.24
N THR A 128 5.01 8.05 -16.24
CA THR A 128 4.00 7.87 -17.30
C THR A 128 2.60 8.27 -16.88
N GLY A 129 2.39 8.68 -15.61
CA GLY A 129 1.09 8.99 -15.05
C GLY A 129 0.18 7.75 -14.89
N LEU A 130 0.75 6.55 -14.90
CA LEU A 130 0.02 5.30 -14.68
C LEU A 130 -0.19 5.06 -13.18
N TRP A 131 -1.20 4.26 -12.86
CA TRP A 131 -1.48 3.88 -11.47
C TRP A 131 -0.40 2.97 -10.90
N GLY A 132 0.04 3.20 -9.67
CA GLY A 132 0.81 2.25 -8.89
C GLY A 132 -0.11 1.15 -8.37
N LEU A 133 -0.25 0.02 -9.07
CA LEU A 133 -1.19 -1.04 -8.71
C LEU A 133 -0.95 -1.62 -7.31
N ASP A 134 0.27 -1.59 -6.83
CA ASP A 134 0.67 -2.04 -5.50
C ASP A 134 0.42 -1.01 -4.39
N THR A 135 0.17 0.26 -4.75
CA THR A 135 -0.13 1.33 -3.79
C THR A 135 -1.62 1.65 -3.66
N LEU A 136 -2.46 1.29 -4.65
CA LEU A 136 -3.91 1.48 -4.57
C LEU A 136 -4.54 0.90 -3.30
N PRO A 137 -4.15 -0.31 -2.81
CA PRO A 137 -4.65 -0.86 -1.56
C PRO A 137 -4.41 0.06 -0.36
N GLN A 138 -3.22 0.60 -0.22
CA GLN A 138 -2.86 1.50 0.88
C GLN A 138 -3.57 2.86 0.76
N ARG A 139 -3.63 3.41 -0.46
CA ARG A 139 -4.24 4.71 -0.73
C ARG A 139 -5.73 4.75 -0.41
N PHE A 140 -6.47 3.69 -0.75
CA PHE A 140 -7.92 3.63 -0.63
C PHE A 140 -8.43 2.68 0.47
N GLY A 141 -7.55 2.08 1.26
CA GLY A 141 -7.92 1.12 2.31
C GLY A 141 -8.52 -0.18 1.76
N TRP A 142 -8.09 -0.62 0.58
CA TRP A 142 -8.59 -1.83 -0.06
C TRP A 142 -7.75 -3.06 0.27
N PHE A 143 -8.37 -4.24 0.27
CA PHE A 143 -7.66 -5.50 0.44
C PHE A 143 -7.38 -6.15 -0.93
N PRO A 144 -6.10 -6.37 -1.33
CA PRO A 144 -5.78 -6.95 -2.62
C PRO A 144 -5.92 -8.48 -2.61
N VAL A 145 -6.66 -9.01 -3.58
CA VAL A 145 -6.73 -10.43 -3.91
C VAL A 145 -6.16 -10.61 -5.30
N ILE A 146 -5.15 -11.45 -5.40
CA ILE A 146 -4.45 -11.74 -6.66
C ILE A 146 -4.74 -13.20 -6.98
N ASN A 147 -5.34 -13.46 -8.15
CA ASN A 147 -5.37 -14.82 -8.62
C ASN A 147 -4.00 -15.10 -9.25
N ALA A 148 -3.37 -16.16 -8.84
CA ALA A 148 -2.05 -16.34 -9.35
C ALA A 148 -1.46 -17.73 -9.18
N GLU A 149 -1.18 -18.30 -10.30
CA GLU A 149 0.02 -19.10 -10.50
C GLU A 149 1.03 -18.24 -11.29
N PRO A 150 2.32 -18.23 -10.92
CA PRO A 150 3.36 -17.55 -11.69
C PRO A 150 3.39 -18.02 -13.15
N SER A 151 3.60 -17.09 -14.08
CA SER A 151 3.49 -17.36 -15.53
C SER A 151 4.54 -18.35 -16.05
N THR A 152 5.61 -18.57 -15.29
CA THR A 152 6.67 -19.51 -15.67
C THR A 152 7.04 -20.47 -14.53
N LEU A 153 7.45 -21.70 -14.87
CA LEU A 153 7.94 -22.68 -13.90
C LEU A 153 9.11 -22.14 -13.07
N LEU A 154 10.01 -21.39 -13.70
CA LEU A 154 11.14 -20.76 -13.00
C LEU A 154 10.70 -19.82 -11.88
N LEU A 155 9.72 -18.96 -12.15
CA LEU A 155 9.18 -18.05 -11.15
C LEU A 155 8.41 -18.80 -10.06
N ALA A 156 7.72 -19.89 -10.40
CA ALA A 156 7.05 -20.75 -9.45
C ALA A 156 8.05 -21.48 -8.52
N GLU A 157 9.21 -21.89 -9.02
CA GLU A 157 10.29 -22.50 -8.23
C GLU A 157 10.99 -21.51 -7.31
N LEU A 158 11.12 -20.24 -7.72
CA LEU A 158 11.72 -19.19 -6.91
C LEU A 158 10.79 -18.75 -5.74
N ALA A 159 9.48 -18.87 -5.90
CA ALA A 159 8.49 -18.51 -4.90
C ALA A 159 8.11 -19.72 -4.03
N LYS A 160 8.79 -19.89 -2.89
CA LYS A 160 8.63 -21.05 -1.99
C LYS A 160 7.43 -20.93 -1.06
N THR A 161 6.98 -19.72 -0.75
CA THR A 161 5.83 -19.46 0.14
C THR A 161 4.64 -18.87 -0.59
N PRO A 162 3.41 -19.00 -0.07
CA PRO A 162 2.24 -18.36 -0.66
C PRO A 162 2.39 -16.83 -0.80
N GLU A 163 3.06 -16.18 0.15
CA GLU A 163 3.35 -14.74 0.13
C GLU A 163 4.33 -14.38 -0.99
N GLU A 164 5.38 -15.18 -1.19
CA GLU A 164 6.33 -14.98 -2.29
C GLU A 164 5.65 -15.18 -3.64
N LYS A 165 4.78 -16.18 -3.78
CA LYS A 165 3.98 -16.39 -5.00
C LYS A 165 3.12 -15.16 -5.32
N LYS A 166 2.39 -14.63 -4.33
CA LYS A 166 1.59 -13.41 -4.51
C LYS A 166 2.44 -12.22 -4.96
N ARG A 167 3.64 -12.04 -4.38
CA ARG A 167 4.56 -10.96 -4.78
C ARG A 167 5.04 -11.11 -6.22
N VAL A 168 5.42 -12.33 -6.61
CA VAL A 168 5.84 -12.60 -8.00
C VAL A 168 4.70 -12.27 -8.97
N CYS A 169 3.50 -12.77 -8.71
CA CYS A 169 2.35 -12.50 -9.56
C CYS A 169 1.95 -11.02 -9.57
N MET A 170 2.01 -10.31 -8.44
CA MET A 170 1.79 -8.87 -8.41
C MET A 170 2.79 -8.15 -9.33
N ASN A 171 4.08 -8.50 -9.28
CA ASN A 171 5.10 -7.89 -10.14
C ASN A 171 4.85 -8.18 -11.63
N GLU A 172 4.42 -9.40 -11.99
CA GLU A 172 4.03 -9.75 -13.35
C GLU A 172 2.82 -8.93 -13.83
N HIS A 173 1.79 -8.78 -12.98
CA HIS A 173 0.61 -7.98 -13.29
C HIS A 173 0.95 -6.49 -13.44
N ILE A 174 1.79 -5.94 -12.58
CA ILE A 174 2.33 -4.58 -12.71
C ILE A 174 3.08 -4.43 -14.03
N SER A 175 3.94 -5.39 -14.40
CA SER A 175 4.68 -5.37 -15.65
C SER A 175 3.76 -5.35 -16.88
N LEU A 176 2.67 -6.12 -16.87
CA LEU A 176 1.66 -6.09 -17.94
C LEU A 176 1.02 -4.71 -18.04
N PHE A 177 0.64 -4.12 -16.90
CA PHE A 177 -0.03 -2.82 -16.84
C PHE A 177 0.87 -1.69 -17.32
N VAL A 178 2.08 -1.56 -16.77
CA VAL A 178 3.02 -0.48 -17.14
C VAL A 178 3.55 -0.61 -18.57
N SER A 179 3.49 -1.82 -19.15
CA SER A 179 3.80 -2.06 -20.57
C SER A 179 2.64 -1.71 -21.52
N GLY A 180 1.56 -1.13 -21.02
CA GLY A 180 0.40 -0.71 -21.83
C GLY A 180 -0.40 -1.87 -22.41
N LYS A 181 -0.38 -3.06 -21.80
CA LYS A 181 -1.16 -4.20 -22.28
C LYS A 181 -2.65 -3.96 -22.09
N PRO A 182 -3.53 -4.37 -23.03
CA PRO A 182 -4.97 -4.22 -22.92
C PRO A 182 -5.47 -4.73 -21.56
N THR A 183 -6.09 -3.85 -20.77
CA THR A 183 -6.52 -4.11 -19.41
C THR A 183 -8.01 -3.83 -19.27
N ALA A 184 -8.76 -4.77 -18.69
CA ALA A 184 -10.16 -4.55 -18.27
C ALA A 184 -10.20 -4.05 -16.83
N LEU A 185 -10.97 -3.00 -16.55
CA LEU A 185 -11.27 -2.52 -15.22
C LEU A 185 -12.73 -2.78 -14.88
N LEU A 186 -12.99 -3.70 -13.96
CA LEU A 186 -14.34 -4.01 -13.46
C LEU A 186 -14.63 -3.24 -12.18
N LEU A 187 -15.63 -2.38 -12.20
CA LEU A 187 -16.10 -1.61 -11.04
C LEU A 187 -17.52 -2.04 -10.68
N THR A 188 -17.68 -2.86 -9.62
CA THR A 188 -19.01 -3.32 -9.17
C THR A 188 -19.58 -2.48 -8.03
N VAL A 189 -18.81 -1.53 -7.51
CA VAL A 189 -19.19 -0.60 -6.44
C VAL A 189 -18.72 0.80 -6.78
N ARG A 190 -19.30 1.81 -6.10
CA ARG A 190 -18.90 3.20 -6.19
C ARG A 190 -18.33 3.67 -4.87
N ASN A 191 -17.15 4.28 -4.91
CA ASN A 191 -16.49 4.95 -3.80
C ASN A 191 -15.43 5.92 -4.33
N GLU A 192 -14.81 6.69 -3.45
CA GLU A 192 -13.79 7.68 -3.81
C GLU A 192 -12.69 7.09 -4.73
N GLY A 193 -12.22 5.87 -4.44
CA GLY A 193 -11.16 5.24 -5.23
C GLY A 193 -11.61 4.85 -6.62
N THR A 194 -12.84 4.35 -6.80
CA THR A 194 -13.37 4.05 -8.14
C THR A 194 -13.60 5.30 -8.97
N ASP A 195 -14.07 6.39 -8.34
CA ASP A 195 -14.28 7.66 -9.01
C ASP A 195 -12.93 8.28 -9.42
N TRP A 196 -11.92 8.15 -8.54
CA TRP A 196 -10.55 8.55 -8.87
C TRP A 196 -9.97 7.75 -10.04
N MET A 197 -10.15 6.41 -10.07
CA MET A 197 -9.67 5.57 -11.17
C MET A 197 -10.30 5.97 -12.51
N GLU A 198 -11.61 6.23 -12.55
CA GLU A 198 -12.29 6.66 -13.77
C GLU A 198 -11.83 8.05 -14.24
N ALA A 199 -11.57 8.97 -13.30
CA ALA A 199 -11.07 10.31 -13.62
C ALA A 199 -9.63 10.32 -14.15
N HIS A 200 -8.84 9.27 -13.85
CA HIS A 200 -7.42 9.16 -14.23
C HIS A 200 -7.17 7.91 -15.08
N LEU A 201 -8.08 7.58 -15.98
CA LEU A 201 -8.08 6.34 -16.75
C LEU A 201 -6.91 6.28 -17.75
N PRO A 202 -6.01 5.29 -17.64
CA PRO A 202 -4.97 5.09 -18.64
C PRO A 202 -5.53 4.67 -20.02
N PRO A 203 -4.89 5.04 -21.14
CA PRO A 203 -5.44 4.83 -22.47
C PRO A 203 -5.60 3.35 -22.89
N HIS A 204 -4.92 2.42 -22.22
CA HIS A 204 -5.02 0.98 -22.48
C HIS A 204 -6.02 0.26 -21.55
N VAL A 205 -6.79 1.00 -20.73
CA VAL A 205 -7.77 0.47 -19.78
C VAL A 205 -9.19 0.73 -20.29
N GLU A 206 -10.00 -0.32 -20.34
CA GLU A 206 -11.44 -0.26 -20.69
C GLU A 206 -12.28 -0.60 -19.43
N VAL A 207 -13.26 0.27 -19.12
CA VAL A 207 -14.08 0.15 -17.90
C VAL A 207 -15.32 -0.69 -18.15
N PHE A 208 -15.65 -1.56 -17.19
CA PHE A 208 -16.84 -2.40 -17.16
C PHE A 208 -17.52 -2.33 -15.78
N TYR A 209 -18.83 -2.48 -15.76
CA TYR A 209 -19.63 -2.47 -14.53
C TYR A 209 -20.28 -3.81 -14.23
N ARG A 210 -20.23 -4.77 -15.17
CA ARG A 210 -20.77 -6.11 -15.04
C ARG A 210 -19.78 -7.13 -15.59
N VAL A 211 -19.62 -8.23 -14.86
CA VAL A 211 -18.69 -9.31 -15.21
C VAL A 211 -18.97 -9.89 -16.61
N GLN A 212 -20.24 -10.06 -16.97
CA GLN A 212 -20.65 -10.65 -18.23
C GLN A 212 -20.31 -9.79 -19.46
N ASP A 213 -20.02 -8.52 -19.30
CA ASP A 213 -19.69 -7.62 -20.41
C ASP A 213 -18.19 -7.76 -20.81
N ILE A 214 -17.37 -8.36 -19.95
CA ILE A 214 -15.95 -8.58 -20.20
C ILE A 214 -15.76 -9.81 -21.09
N LYS A 215 -15.07 -9.63 -22.21
CA LYS A 215 -14.58 -10.72 -23.08
C LYS A 215 -13.10 -10.96 -22.77
N PRO A 216 -12.73 -11.96 -21.95
CA PRO A 216 -11.37 -12.14 -21.47
C PRO A 216 -10.31 -12.19 -22.59
N SER A 217 -10.63 -12.79 -23.73
CA SER A 217 -9.72 -12.91 -24.87
C SER A 217 -9.20 -11.58 -25.44
N ARG A 218 -9.87 -10.45 -25.13
CA ARG A 218 -9.45 -9.10 -25.57
C ARG A 218 -8.38 -8.49 -24.68
N PHE A 219 -8.19 -9.01 -23.47
CA PHE A 219 -7.37 -8.40 -22.44
C PHE A 219 -6.19 -9.29 -22.05
N LYS A 220 -5.20 -8.69 -21.39
CA LYS A 220 -4.05 -9.40 -20.83
C LYS A 220 -4.02 -9.28 -19.30
N LEU A 221 -4.81 -8.37 -18.75
CA LEU A 221 -4.94 -8.14 -17.32
C LEU A 221 -6.38 -7.74 -17.00
N ILE A 222 -6.89 -8.20 -15.87
CA ILE A 222 -8.15 -7.75 -15.31
C ILE A 222 -7.86 -7.08 -13.96
N LEU A 223 -8.27 -5.83 -13.82
CA LEU A 223 -8.34 -5.12 -12.55
C LEU A 223 -9.81 -5.10 -12.11
N CYS A 224 -10.05 -5.32 -10.84
CA CYS A 224 -11.40 -5.34 -10.30
C CYS A 224 -11.47 -4.56 -8.99
N VAL A 225 -12.53 -3.75 -8.78
CA VAL A 225 -12.88 -3.20 -7.48
C VAL A 225 -14.27 -3.73 -7.12
N SER A 226 -14.30 -4.69 -6.18
CA SER A 226 -15.51 -5.45 -5.88
C SER A 226 -15.45 -6.09 -4.49
N PRO A 227 -16.56 -6.14 -3.73
CA PRO A 227 -16.66 -6.95 -2.52
C PRO A 227 -16.69 -8.45 -2.80
N GLN A 228 -16.92 -8.83 -4.06
CA GLN A 228 -16.92 -10.21 -4.55
C GLN A 228 -15.76 -10.39 -5.52
N VAL A 229 -14.99 -11.46 -5.37
CA VAL A 229 -13.90 -11.77 -6.30
C VAL A 229 -14.51 -12.50 -7.52
N PRO A 230 -14.48 -11.89 -8.71
CA PRO A 230 -15.00 -12.54 -9.91
C PRO A 230 -14.11 -13.72 -10.31
N ASN A 231 -14.72 -14.70 -11.01
CA ASN A 231 -14.00 -15.89 -11.43
C ASN A 231 -13.47 -15.74 -12.87
N PHE A 232 -12.17 -15.49 -12.98
CA PHE A 232 -11.43 -15.47 -14.25
C PHE A 232 -10.19 -16.37 -14.11
N PRO A 233 -10.33 -17.71 -14.12
CA PRO A 233 -9.27 -18.63 -13.68
C PRO A 233 -8.00 -18.61 -14.55
N GLU A 234 -8.11 -18.26 -15.82
CA GLU A 234 -7.00 -18.26 -16.77
C GLU A 234 -6.43 -16.86 -17.05
N MET A 235 -6.96 -15.84 -16.38
CA MET A 235 -6.55 -14.46 -16.64
C MET A 235 -5.77 -13.89 -15.45
N PRO A 236 -4.64 -13.22 -15.69
CA PRO A 236 -4.00 -12.37 -14.69
C PRO A 236 -5.02 -11.37 -14.14
N MET A 237 -5.25 -11.38 -12.81
CA MET A 237 -6.25 -10.52 -12.18
C MET A 237 -5.77 -10.01 -10.83
N ILE A 238 -6.03 -8.72 -10.58
CA ILE A 238 -5.96 -8.11 -9.26
C ILE A 238 -7.37 -7.63 -8.91
N CYS A 239 -7.95 -8.18 -7.84
CA CYS A 239 -9.20 -7.69 -7.28
C CYS A 239 -8.92 -6.91 -5.99
N TYR A 240 -9.26 -5.64 -5.99
CA TYR A 240 -9.22 -4.78 -4.82
C TYR A 240 -10.57 -4.86 -4.12
N VAL A 241 -10.58 -5.37 -2.89
CA VAL A 241 -11.80 -5.55 -2.09
C VAL A 241 -11.99 -4.34 -1.18
N PRO A 242 -12.95 -3.45 -1.48
CA PRO A 242 -13.23 -2.29 -0.65
C PRO A 242 -14.07 -2.67 0.57
N CYS A 243 -13.92 -1.91 1.66
CA CYS A 243 -14.68 -2.07 2.89
C CYS A 243 -16.03 -1.31 2.77
N VAL A 244 -17.02 -1.92 2.13
CA VAL A 244 -18.31 -1.26 1.74
C VAL A 244 -19.56 -2.09 2.08
N VAL A 245 -19.41 -3.30 2.60
CA VAL A 245 -20.55 -4.17 2.89
C VAL A 245 -21.05 -3.94 4.31
N HIS A 246 -22.35 -3.64 4.44
CA HIS A 246 -23.03 -3.49 5.71
C HIS A 246 -23.92 -4.72 5.95
N LEU A 247 -23.66 -5.46 7.03
CA LEU A 247 -24.42 -6.67 7.36
C LEU A 247 -25.52 -6.37 8.37
N GLY A 248 -26.76 -6.73 8.04
CA GLY A 248 -27.85 -6.82 9.00
C GLY A 248 -27.89 -8.21 9.65
N ILE A 249 -27.83 -8.30 10.98
CA ILE A 249 -27.86 -9.57 11.70
C ILE A 249 -29.11 -9.68 12.56
N GLY A 250 -29.95 -10.68 12.27
CA GLY A 250 -31.03 -11.15 13.12
C GLY A 250 -30.59 -12.38 13.91
N LEU A 251 -30.68 -12.34 15.24
CA LEU A 251 -30.32 -13.44 16.13
C LEU A 251 -31.51 -13.89 16.96
N ALA A 252 -31.72 -15.21 17.12
CA ALA A 252 -32.58 -15.74 18.14
C ALA A 252 -32.02 -15.43 19.55
N ARG A 253 -32.85 -15.44 20.59
CA ARG A 253 -32.36 -15.36 21.97
C ARG A 253 -31.50 -16.60 22.25
N LEU A 254 -30.31 -16.40 22.83
CA LEU A 254 -29.36 -17.48 23.13
C LEU A 254 -29.02 -18.30 21.88
N ALA A 255 -28.64 -17.63 20.80
CA ALA A 255 -28.40 -18.23 19.48
C ALA A 255 -27.34 -19.36 19.43
N GLY A 256 -26.81 -19.78 20.58
CA GLY A 256 -25.84 -20.88 20.71
C GLY A 256 -24.39 -20.41 20.85
N PRO A 257 -23.41 -21.32 20.74
CA PRO A 257 -22.01 -20.99 20.90
C PRO A 257 -21.55 -19.96 19.87
N VAL A 258 -20.86 -18.91 20.34
CA VAL A 258 -20.36 -17.79 19.49
C VAL A 258 -19.65 -18.30 18.24
N ARG A 259 -18.74 -19.28 18.39
CA ARG A 259 -17.99 -19.85 17.26
C ARG A 259 -18.87 -20.47 16.16
N LYS A 260 -20.00 -21.08 16.55
CA LYS A 260 -20.94 -21.69 15.59
C LYS A 260 -21.60 -20.60 14.75
N VAL A 261 -22.09 -19.55 15.40
CA VAL A 261 -22.77 -18.44 14.70
C VAL A 261 -21.79 -17.66 13.82
N GLU A 262 -20.57 -17.38 14.30
CA GLU A 262 -19.53 -16.76 13.47
C GLU A 262 -19.23 -17.61 12.22
N LYS A 263 -19.15 -18.94 12.38
CA LYS A 263 -18.94 -19.85 11.25
C LYS A 263 -20.10 -19.81 10.24
N GLU A 264 -21.33 -19.74 10.71
CA GLU A 264 -22.51 -19.61 9.85
C GLU A 264 -22.50 -18.29 9.08
N ILE A 265 -22.15 -17.17 9.72
CA ILE A 265 -21.97 -15.87 9.06
C ILE A 265 -20.93 -15.99 7.95
N MET A 266 -19.75 -16.57 8.26
CA MET A 266 -18.68 -16.72 7.26
C MET A 266 -19.06 -17.66 6.12
N ASN A 267 -19.80 -18.73 6.39
CA ASN A 267 -20.30 -19.61 5.36
C ASN A 267 -21.31 -18.90 4.43
N THR A 268 -22.23 -18.12 5.00
CA THR A 268 -23.19 -17.33 4.23
C THR A 268 -22.47 -16.32 3.33
N LEU A 269 -21.48 -15.58 3.85
CA LEU A 269 -20.66 -14.67 3.04
C LEU A 269 -20.00 -15.41 1.87
N LYS A 270 -19.45 -16.60 2.15
CA LYS A 270 -18.81 -17.44 1.12
C LYS A 270 -19.78 -17.91 0.05
N GLU A 271 -21.00 -18.31 0.43
CA GLU A 271 -22.08 -18.72 -0.50
C GLU A 271 -22.43 -17.59 -1.48
N TYR A 272 -22.44 -16.33 -0.98
CA TYR A 272 -22.65 -15.15 -1.81
C TYR A 272 -21.37 -14.60 -2.47
N GLY A 273 -20.23 -15.27 -2.31
CA GLY A 273 -18.94 -14.83 -2.86
C GLY A 273 -18.40 -13.55 -2.24
N ILE A 274 -18.94 -13.10 -1.11
CA ILE A 274 -18.55 -11.86 -0.44
C ILE A 274 -17.30 -12.10 0.42
N MET A 275 -16.29 -11.29 0.21
CA MET A 275 -15.05 -11.35 0.99
C MET A 275 -15.27 -10.75 2.39
N PRO A 276 -14.86 -11.43 3.48
CA PRO A 276 -14.98 -10.89 4.83
C PRO A 276 -14.30 -9.52 5.03
N GLN A 277 -13.24 -9.26 4.27
CA GLN A 277 -12.52 -7.97 4.26
C GLN A 277 -13.35 -6.81 3.72
N SER A 278 -14.47 -7.10 3.03
CA SER A 278 -15.37 -6.06 2.52
C SER A 278 -16.36 -5.54 3.56
N ILE A 279 -16.44 -6.16 4.76
CA ILE A 279 -17.39 -5.78 5.81
C ILE A 279 -16.99 -4.45 6.43
N ALA A 280 -17.78 -3.41 6.17
CA ALA A 280 -17.61 -2.08 6.76
C ALA A 280 -18.27 -1.99 8.15
N SER A 281 -19.44 -2.61 8.32
CA SER A 281 -20.14 -2.60 9.61
C SER A 281 -21.15 -3.73 9.71
N ILE A 282 -21.57 -3.96 10.94
CA ILE A 282 -22.66 -4.86 11.29
C ILE A 282 -23.76 -4.05 11.97
N SER A 283 -25.03 -4.36 11.67
CA SER A 283 -26.18 -3.74 12.31
C SER A 283 -27.11 -4.79 12.91
N THR A 284 -27.68 -4.47 14.07
CA THR A 284 -28.67 -5.32 14.75
C THR A 284 -29.60 -4.45 15.61
N ILE A 285 -30.65 -5.05 16.18
CA ILE A 285 -31.58 -4.33 17.07
C ILE A 285 -30.95 -4.16 18.45
N LYS A 286 -31.27 -3.03 19.14
CA LYS A 286 -30.77 -2.69 20.47
C LYS A 286 -31.04 -3.80 21.51
N ALA A 287 -32.14 -4.52 21.39
CA ALA A 287 -32.50 -5.65 22.27
C ALA A 287 -31.49 -6.82 22.22
N LYS A 288 -30.53 -6.81 21.27
CA LYS A 288 -29.50 -7.83 21.09
C LYS A 288 -28.09 -7.36 21.50
N SER A 289 -27.96 -6.16 22.05
CA SER A 289 -26.66 -5.60 22.44
C SER A 289 -25.87 -6.46 23.43
N ASP A 290 -26.58 -7.20 24.30
CA ASP A 290 -25.97 -8.05 25.32
C ASP A 290 -25.70 -9.49 24.88
N GLU A 291 -26.12 -9.89 23.70
CA GLU A 291 -25.86 -11.24 23.19
C GLU A 291 -24.35 -11.50 23.03
N PRO A 292 -23.84 -12.64 23.52
CA PRO A 292 -22.39 -12.95 23.45
C PRO A 292 -21.80 -12.88 22.04
N VAL A 293 -22.56 -13.25 21.02
CA VAL A 293 -22.15 -13.17 19.60
C VAL A 293 -21.96 -11.72 19.18
N VAL A 294 -22.88 -10.83 19.54
CA VAL A 294 -22.78 -9.40 19.21
C VAL A 294 -21.55 -8.79 19.86
N LYS A 295 -21.28 -9.09 21.15
CA LYS A 295 -20.08 -8.64 21.87
C LYS A 295 -18.79 -9.18 21.23
N ALA A 296 -18.80 -10.40 20.67
CA ALA A 296 -17.65 -10.95 19.94
C ALA A 296 -17.43 -10.23 18.60
N LEU A 297 -18.51 -9.93 17.89
CA LEU A 297 -18.45 -9.21 16.62
C LEU A 297 -18.00 -7.74 16.79
N GLN A 298 -18.40 -7.08 17.89
CA GLN A 298 -17.93 -5.72 18.22
C GLN A 298 -16.41 -5.60 18.39
N LYS A 299 -15.73 -6.70 18.72
CA LYS A 299 -14.26 -6.74 18.78
C LYS A 299 -13.58 -6.73 17.42
N LYS A 300 -14.31 -7.05 16.37
CA LYS A 300 -13.78 -7.24 14.99
C LYS A 300 -14.30 -6.18 14.01
N PHE A 301 -15.52 -5.70 14.23
CA PHE A 301 -16.23 -4.81 13.32
C PHE A 301 -16.95 -3.69 14.08
N PRO A 302 -17.16 -2.52 13.48
CA PRO A 302 -18.12 -1.54 13.96
C PRO A 302 -19.53 -2.14 14.00
N VAL A 303 -20.23 -2.07 15.15
CA VAL A 303 -21.60 -2.58 15.30
C VAL A 303 -22.54 -1.44 15.67
N TYR A 304 -23.59 -1.26 14.89
CA TYR A 304 -24.63 -0.26 15.07
C TYR A 304 -25.92 -0.90 15.58
N PHE A 305 -26.62 -0.21 16.48
CA PHE A 305 -27.84 -0.67 17.11
C PHE A 305 -29.01 0.21 16.72
N TYR A 306 -30.08 -0.39 16.27
CA TYR A 306 -31.32 0.27 15.88
C TYR A 306 -32.46 -0.12 16.81
N THR A 307 -33.39 0.81 17.06
CA THR A 307 -34.66 0.52 17.70
C THR A 307 -35.58 -0.15 16.69
N ALA A 308 -36.34 -1.16 17.13
CA ALA A 308 -37.47 -1.64 16.35
C ALA A 308 -38.61 -0.66 16.56
N GLU A 309 -38.93 0.16 15.58
CA GLU A 309 -40.17 0.92 15.51
C GLU A 309 -41.24 0.03 14.86
#